data_469469a4ca5bd5cb395a1b5936e1b8e1
#
_entry.id   469469a4ca5bd5cb395a1b5936e1b8e1
#
_cell.length_a   1.000
_cell.length_b   1.000
_cell.length_c   1.000
_cell.angle_alpha   90.00
_cell.angle_beta   90.00
_cell.angle_gamma   90.00
#
_symmetry.space_group_name_H-M   'P 1'
#
loop_
_entity.id
_entity.type
_entity.pdbx_description
1 polymer ?
#
loop_
_entity_poly.entity_id
_entity_poly.type
_entity_poly.pdbx_seq_one_letter_code
_entity_poly.pdbx_strand_id
1 'polypeptide(L)'
;LGCIVAGATLVLPAPLFDPLATLETIDQESCTTIYGVPTMFIAQLGHDRFSEFDLSSLRTGMMAGSPCPIEVMRQVVDQMGASEITIAYGQTEASPVITLTRTEDTLERRVSTVGTALPNVEVKLVDPETGEDTPVGEQGELLSRSFMVMKGYYNLPEATASATQMVYSPNQTTSLP
;
A
#
# COMPACT_ATOMS: atom_id res chain seq x y z
N LEU A 1 12.31 -7.16 -2.61
CA LEU A 1 13.62 -6.53 -2.32
C LEU A 1 13.71 -6.05 -0.87
N GLY A 2 12.65 -5.46 -0.27
CA GLY A 2 12.69 -4.96 1.11
C GLY A 2 13.15 -5.99 2.13
N CYS A 3 12.61 -7.20 2.09
CA CYS A 3 13.00 -8.28 2.98
C CYS A 3 14.50 -8.64 2.82
N ILE A 4 14.99 -8.70 1.59
CA ILE A 4 16.40 -9.01 1.29
C ILE A 4 17.32 -7.92 1.86
N VAL A 5 17.01 -6.65 1.63
CA VAL A 5 17.78 -5.51 2.14
C VAL A 5 17.79 -5.46 3.67
N ALA A 6 16.65 -5.81 4.29
CA ALA A 6 16.53 -5.87 5.75
C ALA A 6 17.11 -7.15 6.38
N GLY A 7 17.57 -8.13 5.59
CA GLY A 7 17.99 -9.43 6.08
C GLY A 7 16.85 -10.27 6.67
N ALA A 8 15.61 -9.97 6.28
CA ALA A 8 14.44 -10.68 6.76
C ALA A 8 14.10 -11.90 5.87
N THR A 9 13.51 -12.92 6.47
CA THR A 9 13.01 -14.09 5.75
C THR A 9 11.74 -13.71 4.97
N LEU A 10 11.68 -14.08 3.70
CA LEU A 10 10.48 -14.01 2.88
C LEU A 10 9.88 -15.41 2.74
N VAL A 11 8.63 -15.56 3.16
CA VAL A 11 7.89 -16.82 3.06
C VAL A 11 6.80 -16.68 2.02
N LEU A 12 6.69 -17.65 1.12
CA LEU A 12 5.69 -17.71 0.04
C LEU A 12 4.80 -18.92 0.30
N PRO A 13 3.57 -18.72 0.83
CA PRO A 13 2.69 -19.82 1.25
C PRO A 13 2.30 -20.77 0.11
N ALA A 14 2.02 -20.23 -1.08
CA ALA A 14 1.59 -20.97 -2.24
C ALA A 14 1.90 -20.20 -3.54
N PRO A 15 1.84 -20.85 -4.72
CA PRO A 15 2.02 -20.17 -6.02
C PRO A 15 0.94 -19.11 -6.32
N LEU A 16 -0.25 -19.28 -5.79
CA LEU A 16 -1.37 -18.33 -5.86
C LEU A 16 -1.89 -18.11 -4.44
N PHE A 17 -2.64 -17.02 -4.25
CA PHE A 17 -3.23 -16.76 -2.95
C PHE A 17 -4.19 -17.88 -2.54
N ASP A 18 -3.93 -18.43 -1.37
CA ASP A 18 -4.75 -19.41 -0.68
C ASP A 18 -4.86 -18.98 0.80
N PRO A 19 -6.07 -18.72 1.32
CA PRO A 19 -6.24 -18.23 2.68
C PRO A 19 -5.81 -19.26 3.73
N LEU A 20 -6.07 -20.55 3.50
CA LEU A 20 -5.69 -21.62 4.42
C LEU A 20 -4.17 -21.79 4.45
N ALA A 21 -3.53 -21.92 3.30
CA ALA A 21 -2.08 -22.02 3.20
C ALA A 21 -1.38 -20.80 3.85
N THR A 22 -1.98 -19.61 3.73
CA THR A 22 -1.43 -18.40 4.37
C THR A 22 -1.52 -18.50 5.89
N LEU A 23 -2.66 -18.91 6.46
CA LEU A 23 -2.85 -19.08 7.90
C LEU A 23 -1.89 -20.15 8.47
N GLU A 24 -1.81 -21.33 7.81
CA GLU A 24 -0.89 -22.40 8.16
C GLU A 24 0.57 -21.93 8.15
N THR A 25 0.95 -21.14 7.16
CA THR A 25 2.30 -20.61 7.04
C THR A 25 2.65 -19.61 8.14
N ILE A 26 1.70 -18.72 8.51
CA ILE A 26 1.91 -17.76 9.60
C ILE A 26 2.17 -18.50 10.91
N ASP A 27 1.36 -19.50 11.21
CA ASP A 27 1.49 -20.34 12.41
C ASP A 27 2.82 -21.11 12.44
N GLN A 28 3.13 -21.85 11.37
CA GLN A 28 4.32 -22.71 11.29
C GLN A 28 5.63 -21.93 11.30
N GLU A 29 5.69 -20.82 10.57
CA GLU A 29 6.90 -20.02 10.40
C GLU A 29 6.99 -18.85 11.38
N SER A 30 5.98 -18.68 12.25
CA SER A 30 5.88 -17.56 13.20
C SER A 30 6.10 -16.21 12.49
N CYS A 31 5.40 -15.98 11.38
CA CYS A 31 5.53 -14.78 10.59
C CYS A 31 5.15 -13.53 11.40
N THR A 32 5.99 -12.50 11.36
CA THR A 32 5.76 -11.24 12.10
C THR A 32 5.08 -10.16 11.25
N THR A 33 5.03 -10.36 9.94
CA THR A 33 4.57 -9.36 8.97
C THR A 33 3.73 -10.03 7.89
N ILE A 34 2.61 -9.41 7.52
CA ILE A 34 1.72 -9.87 6.46
C ILE A 34 1.41 -8.76 5.46
N TYR A 35 1.42 -9.08 4.17
CA TYR A 35 1.07 -8.18 3.08
C TYR A 35 -0.11 -8.71 2.30
N GLY A 36 -1.02 -7.84 1.90
CA GLY A 36 -2.15 -8.26 1.09
C GLY A 36 -3.06 -7.11 0.68
N VAL A 37 -4.08 -7.46 -0.09
CA VAL A 37 -5.21 -6.57 -0.38
C VAL A 37 -6.34 -6.86 0.61
N PRO A 38 -7.26 -5.92 0.90
CA PRO A 38 -8.33 -6.14 1.89
C PRO A 38 -9.14 -7.42 1.69
N THR A 39 -9.40 -7.83 0.44
CA THR A 39 -10.13 -9.08 0.14
C THR A 39 -9.38 -10.33 0.57
N MET A 40 -8.05 -10.32 0.60
CA MET A 40 -7.25 -11.45 1.11
C MET A 40 -7.42 -11.59 2.61
N PHE A 41 -7.40 -10.48 3.35
CA PHE A 41 -7.65 -10.48 4.80
C PHE A 41 -9.08 -10.92 5.14
N ILE A 42 -10.08 -10.47 4.37
CA ILE A 42 -11.46 -10.94 4.52
C ILE A 42 -11.56 -12.45 4.34
N ALA A 43 -10.89 -13.02 3.32
CA ALA A 43 -10.91 -14.46 3.07
C ALA A 43 -10.22 -15.26 4.18
N GLN A 44 -9.15 -14.74 4.77
CA GLN A 44 -8.46 -15.35 5.91
C GLN A 44 -9.31 -15.30 7.17
N LEU A 45 -9.85 -14.13 7.53
CA LEU A 45 -10.71 -13.93 8.69
C LEU A 45 -12.01 -14.74 8.61
N GLY A 46 -12.57 -14.91 7.41
CA GLY A 46 -13.78 -15.69 7.16
C GLY A 46 -13.55 -17.20 6.96
N HIS A 47 -12.31 -17.69 7.07
CA HIS A 47 -12.03 -19.09 6.88
C HIS A 47 -12.51 -19.95 8.06
N ASP A 48 -13.21 -21.07 7.79
CA ASP A 48 -13.82 -21.94 8.81
C ASP A 48 -12.81 -22.41 9.87
N ARG A 49 -11.57 -22.61 9.47
CA ARG A 49 -10.48 -23.07 10.34
C ARG A 49 -9.65 -21.93 10.95
N PHE A 50 -10.07 -20.66 10.79
CA PHE A 50 -9.28 -19.50 11.25
C PHE A 50 -8.83 -19.62 12.70
N SER A 51 -9.72 -20.09 13.58
CA SER A 51 -9.45 -20.21 15.03
C SER A 51 -8.50 -21.35 15.40
N GLU A 52 -8.09 -22.20 14.45
CA GLU A 52 -7.16 -23.29 14.70
C GLU A 52 -5.69 -22.85 14.70
N PHE A 53 -5.37 -21.65 14.19
CA PHE A 53 -4.00 -21.17 13.96
C PHE A 53 -3.57 -20.16 15.01
N ASP A 54 -2.32 -20.27 15.45
CA ASP A 54 -1.68 -19.25 16.29
C ASP A 54 -1.09 -18.11 15.42
N LEU A 55 -1.78 -16.98 15.42
CA LEU A 55 -1.36 -15.78 14.71
C LEU A 55 -0.67 -14.75 15.61
N SER A 56 -0.36 -15.09 16.86
CA SER A 56 0.18 -14.18 17.87
C SER A 56 1.56 -13.61 17.53
N SER A 57 2.26 -14.22 16.58
CA SER A 57 3.53 -13.71 16.06
C SER A 57 3.36 -12.48 15.16
N LEU A 58 2.18 -12.28 14.57
CA LEU A 58 1.92 -11.12 13.72
C LEU A 58 1.95 -9.82 14.52
N ARG A 59 2.60 -8.81 14.00
CA ARG A 59 2.69 -7.48 14.60
C ARG A 59 2.35 -6.39 13.60
N THR A 60 2.81 -6.50 12.38
CA THR A 60 2.76 -5.44 11.38
C THR A 60 2.43 -6.00 9.99
N GLY A 61 2.31 -5.11 9.04
CA GLY A 61 2.05 -5.46 7.65
C GLY A 61 1.59 -4.27 6.84
N MET A 62 1.09 -4.56 5.66
CA MET A 62 0.58 -3.54 4.76
C MET A 62 -0.63 -4.05 4.01
N MET A 63 -1.68 -3.23 3.97
CA MET A 63 -2.78 -3.37 3.04
C MET A 63 -2.68 -2.33 1.92
N ALA A 64 -2.90 -2.74 0.69
CA ALA A 64 -2.85 -1.87 -0.47
C ALA A 64 -3.79 -2.34 -1.58
N GLY A 65 -3.89 -1.57 -2.66
CA GLY A 65 -4.59 -1.96 -3.90
C GLY A 65 -6.09 -1.65 -3.94
N SER A 66 -6.71 -1.34 -2.81
CA SER A 66 -8.09 -0.84 -2.73
C SER A 66 -8.35 -0.17 -1.37
N PRO A 67 -9.43 0.63 -1.24
CA PRO A 67 -9.86 1.12 0.06
C PRO A 67 -10.13 -0.04 1.04
N CYS A 68 -9.70 0.12 2.29
CA CYS A 68 -9.92 -0.85 3.35
C CYS A 68 -11.12 -0.42 4.21
N PRO A 69 -12.18 -1.27 4.32
CA PRO A 69 -13.25 -1.01 5.28
C PRO A 69 -12.72 -1.01 6.72
N ILE A 70 -13.19 -0.07 7.55
CA ILE A 70 -12.72 0.07 8.93
C ILE A 70 -12.92 -1.21 9.76
N GLU A 71 -14.01 -1.93 9.51
CA GLU A 71 -14.29 -3.18 10.22
C GLU A 71 -13.28 -4.28 9.88
N VAL A 72 -12.81 -4.35 8.64
CA VAL A 72 -11.76 -5.31 8.24
C VAL A 72 -10.45 -4.96 8.95
N MET A 73 -10.07 -3.68 8.97
CA MET A 73 -8.88 -3.24 9.70
C MET A 73 -8.97 -3.57 11.18
N ARG A 74 -10.15 -3.34 11.82
CA ARG A 74 -10.38 -3.66 13.23
C ARG A 74 -10.23 -5.15 13.49
N GLN A 75 -10.85 -6.00 12.66
CA GLN A 75 -10.72 -7.45 12.79
C GLN A 75 -9.28 -7.94 12.61
N VAL A 76 -8.51 -7.37 11.69
CA VAL A 76 -7.09 -7.71 11.51
C VAL A 76 -6.28 -7.33 12.76
N VAL A 77 -6.51 -6.17 13.34
CA VAL A 77 -5.87 -5.74 14.58
C VAL A 77 -6.26 -6.65 15.74
N ASP A 78 -7.57 -6.90 15.94
CA ASP A 78 -8.09 -7.57 17.12
C ASP A 78 -7.93 -9.10 17.07
N GLN A 79 -8.10 -9.71 15.89
CA GLN A 79 -8.15 -11.17 15.75
C GLN A 79 -6.86 -11.77 15.18
N MET A 80 -6.13 -11.01 14.33
CA MET A 80 -4.84 -11.47 13.80
C MET A 80 -3.64 -10.91 14.56
N GLY A 81 -3.83 -9.94 15.47
CA GLY A 81 -2.76 -9.36 16.27
C GLY A 81 -1.88 -8.33 15.52
N ALA A 82 -2.15 -8.03 14.25
CA ALA A 82 -1.35 -7.11 13.45
C ALA A 82 -1.64 -5.63 13.78
N SER A 83 -1.35 -5.22 15.02
CA SER A 83 -1.69 -3.89 15.55
C SER A 83 -1.03 -2.72 14.81
N GLU A 84 0.14 -2.96 14.22
CA GLU A 84 0.94 -1.97 13.48
C GLU A 84 0.75 -2.06 11.95
N ILE A 85 -0.35 -2.68 11.48
CA ILE A 85 -0.62 -2.76 10.04
C ILE A 85 -0.91 -1.38 9.46
N THR A 86 -0.41 -1.11 8.26
CA THR A 86 -0.51 0.19 7.58
C THR A 86 -1.29 0.09 6.27
N ILE A 87 -1.79 1.22 5.79
CA ILE A 87 -2.39 1.35 4.46
C ILE A 87 -1.38 2.01 3.53
N ALA A 88 -1.17 1.43 2.36
CA ALA A 88 -0.35 2.00 1.30
C ALA A 88 -1.21 2.37 0.10
N TYR A 89 -0.91 3.51 -0.50
CA TYR A 89 -1.44 3.93 -1.79
C TYR A 89 -0.31 4.07 -2.80
N GLY A 90 -0.59 3.65 -4.01
CA GLY A 90 0.34 3.77 -5.12
C GLY A 90 -0.11 3.01 -6.35
N GLN A 91 0.78 2.91 -7.31
CA GLN A 91 0.55 2.23 -8.58
C GLN A 91 1.86 1.63 -9.09
N THR A 92 1.75 0.62 -9.95
CA THR A 92 2.90 -0.11 -10.49
C THR A 92 3.90 0.83 -11.18
N GLU A 93 3.40 1.86 -11.84
CA GLU A 93 4.16 2.91 -12.52
C GLU A 93 5.02 3.76 -11.58
N ALA A 94 4.75 3.75 -10.28
CA ALA A 94 5.50 4.45 -9.24
C ALA A 94 6.32 3.51 -8.33
N SER A 95 6.46 2.21 -8.67
CA SER A 95 7.34 1.17 -8.07
C SER A 95 7.16 0.85 -6.57
N PRO A 96 6.02 0.50 -6.07
CA PRO A 96 4.65 0.91 -6.38
C PRO A 96 4.09 1.92 -5.38
N VAL A 97 4.73 2.15 -4.18
CA VAL A 97 4.15 2.92 -3.08
C VAL A 97 4.49 4.40 -3.19
N ILE A 98 3.45 5.23 -3.20
CA ILE A 98 3.56 6.69 -3.23
C ILE A 98 3.39 7.25 -1.81
N THR A 99 2.34 6.83 -1.10
CA THR A 99 2.05 7.26 0.27
C THR A 99 1.81 6.07 1.19
N LEU A 100 2.00 6.29 2.49
CA LEU A 100 1.84 5.27 3.51
C LEU A 100 1.31 5.91 4.80
N THR A 101 0.35 5.25 5.46
CA THR A 101 -0.03 5.60 6.83
C THR A 101 1.04 5.12 7.80
N ARG A 102 1.06 5.67 9.02
CA ARG A 102 2.05 5.33 10.04
C ARG A 102 1.49 4.33 11.04
N THR A 103 2.38 3.58 11.66
CA THR A 103 2.02 2.60 12.70
C THR A 103 1.41 3.25 13.94
N GLU A 104 1.79 4.49 14.24
CA GLU A 104 1.26 5.32 15.32
C GLU A 104 -0.05 6.07 14.99
N ASP A 105 -0.50 6.04 13.74
CA ASP A 105 -1.80 6.63 13.36
C ASP A 105 -2.96 5.84 14.01
N THR A 106 -4.02 6.54 14.38
CA THR A 106 -5.25 5.90 14.84
C THR A 106 -5.86 5.02 13.75
N LEU A 107 -6.65 4.04 14.14
CA LEU A 107 -7.31 3.14 13.19
C LEU A 107 -8.17 3.92 12.18
N GLU A 108 -8.94 4.91 12.67
CA GLU A 108 -9.75 5.78 11.82
C GLU A 108 -8.89 6.52 10.79
N ARG A 109 -7.74 7.07 11.20
CA ARG A 109 -6.85 7.78 10.29
C ARG A 109 -6.25 6.84 9.24
N ARG A 110 -5.87 5.62 9.62
CA ARG A 110 -5.34 4.63 8.67
C ARG A 110 -6.34 4.29 7.56
N VAL A 111 -7.64 4.17 7.87
CA VAL A 111 -8.65 3.77 6.87
C VAL A 111 -9.32 4.92 6.16
N SER A 112 -9.26 6.15 6.70
CA SER A 112 -9.86 7.35 6.09
C SER A 112 -8.88 8.14 5.22
N THR A 113 -7.59 7.81 5.26
CA THR A 113 -6.55 8.46 4.48
C THR A 113 -5.62 7.45 3.81
N VAL A 114 -4.81 7.92 2.89
CA VAL A 114 -3.72 7.14 2.28
C VAL A 114 -2.35 7.46 2.90
N GLY A 115 -2.36 8.20 4.01
CA GLY A 115 -1.15 8.58 4.74
C GLY A 115 -0.39 9.74 4.11
N THR A 116 0.93 9.74 4.28
CA THR A 116 1.84 10.79 3.82
C THR A 116 2.77 10.25 2.74
N ALA A 117 3.27 11.13 1.88
CA ALA A 117 4.25 10.77 0.85
C ALA A 117 5.49 10.10 1.47
N LEU A 118 6.04 9.11 0.79
CA LEU A 118 7.28 8.48 1.18
C LEU A 118 8.46 9.47 1.07
N PRO A 119 9.57 9.25 1.77
CA PRO A 119 10.79 10.05 1.59
C PRO A 119 11.21 10.09 0.11
N ASN A 120 11.55 11.29 -0.37
CA ASN A 120 11.91 11.56 -1.77
C ASN A 120 10.79 11.31 -2.80
N VAL A 121 9.55 11.28 -2.36
CA VAL A 121 8.35 11.29 -3.20
C VAL A 121 7.64 12.63 -3.01
N GLU A 122 7.44 13.35 -4.09
CA GLU A 122 6.63 14.56 -4.11
C GLU A 122 5.25 14.20 -4.67
N VAL A 123 4.20 14.75 -4.07
CA VAL A 123 2.83 14.58 -4.52
C VAL A 123 2.13 15.93 -4.62
N LYS A 124 1.25 16.07 -5.59
CA LYS A 124 0.30 17.19 -5.66
C LYS A 124 -1.04 16.72 -6.23
N LEU A 125 -2.08 17.49 -5.97
CA LEU A 125 -3.38 17.32 -6.59
C LEU A 125 -3.58 18.42 -7.61
N VAL A 126 -4.08 18.07 -8.79
CA VAL A 126 -4.40 19.02 -9.85
C VAL A 126 -5.82 18.78 -10.35
N ASP A 127 -6.44 19.84 -10.84
CA ASP A 127 -7.65 19.75 -11.63
C ASP A 127 -7.31 19.07 -12.97
N PRO A 128 -7.98 17.95 -13.32
CA PRO A 128 -7.64 17.17 -14.52
C PRO A 128 -7.97 17.91 -15.85
N GLU A 129 -8.80 18.96 -15.83
CA GLU A 129 -9.16 19.73 -17.01
C GLU A 129 -8.20 20.89 -17.25
N THR A 130 -7.79 21.57 -16.18
CA THR A 130 -6.94 22.77 -16.27
C THR A 130 -5.46 22.50 -16.00
N GLY A 131 -5.15 21.46 -15.26
CA GLY A 131 -3.80 21.14 -14.77
C GLY A 131 -3.32 22.07 -13.65
N GLU A 132 -4.18 22.96 -13.14
CA GLU A 132 -3.85 23.85 -12.03
C GLU A 132 -3.92 23.10 -10.70
N ASP A 133 -3.16 23.58 -9.71
CA ASP A 133 -3.15 22.96 -8.38
C ASP A 133 -4.51 23.09 -7.71
N THR A 134 -5.05 21.96 -7.23
CA THR A 134 -6.34 21.90 -6.55
C THR A 134 -6.23 22.48 -5.13
N PRO A 135 -7.16 23.33 -4.68
CA PRO A 135 -7.19 23.80 -3.30
C PRO A 135 -7.28 22.66 -2.26
N VAL A 136 -6.73 22.90 -1.07
CA VAL A 136 -6.80 21.94 0.03
C VAL A 136 -8.25 21.66 0.41
N GLY A 137 -8.64 20.39 0.46
CA GLY A 137 -9.98 19.93 0.77
C GLY A 137 -10.87 19.69 -0.46
N GLU A 138 -10.37 19.97 -1.66
CA GLU A 138 -11.07 19.70 -2.90
C GLU A 138 -10.52 18.42 -3.57
N GLN A 139 -11.31 17.83 -4.46
CA GLN A 139 -10.95 16.63 -5.19
C GLN A 139 -10.12 16.98 -6.42
N GLY A 140 -9.04 16.23 -6.65
CA GLY A 140 -8.17 16.41 -7.80
C GLY A 140 -7.47 15.13 -8.22
N GLU A 141 -6.79 15.15 -9.35
CA GLU A 141 -5.93 14.07 -9.81
C GLU A 141 -4.59 14.11 -9.08
N LEU A 142 -4.17 12.96 -8.52
CA LEU A 142 -2.91 12.86 -7.81
C LEU A 142 -1.75 12.65 -8.78
N LEU A 143 -0.84 13.59 -8.78
CA LEU A 143 0.43 13.50 -9.49
C LEU A 143 1.56 13.17 -8.52
N SER A 144 2.48 12.30 -8.94
CA SER A 144 3.67 11.97 -8.14
C SER A 144 4.95 12.19 -8.93
N ARG A 145 6.00 12.64 -8.24
CA ARG A 145 7.35 12.77 -8.77
C ARG A 145 8.34 12.09 -7.84
N SER A 146 9.14 11.16 -8.39
CA SER A 146 10.20 10.49 -7.65
C SER A 146 11.14 9.76 -8.61
N PHE A 147 12.29 9.31 -8.08
CA PHE A 147 13.19 8.40 -8.81
C PHE A 147 12.59 7.00 -9.04
N MET A 148 11.47 6.69 -8.38
CA MET A 148 10.77 5.40 -8.48
C MET A 148 9.81 5.34 -9.67
N VAL A 149 9.51 6.45 -10.32
CA VAL A 149 8.61 6.46 -11.48
C VAL A 149 9.22 5.65 -12.61
N MET A 150 8.40 4.80 -13.23
CA MET A 150 8.82 3.91 -14.32
C MET A 150 9.45 4.70 -15.50
N LYS A 151 10.29 4.04 -16.26
CA LYS A 151 10.82 4.62 -17.51
C LYS A 151 9.80 4.64 -18.64
N GLY A 152 8.82 3.76 -18.58
CA GLY A 152 7.75 3.65 -19.55
C GLY A 152 7.23 2.23 -19.71
N TYR A 153 6.14 2.09 -20.45
CA TYR A 153 5.61 0.80 -20.87
C TYR A 153 6.41 0.23 -22.04
N TYR A 154 6.69 -1.05 -21.99
CA TYR A 154 7.48 -1.74 -23.01
C TYR A 154 6.81 -1.65 -24.39
N ASN A 155 7.50 -1.10 -25.37
CA ASN A 155 7.04 -0.88 -26.75
C ASN A 155 5.70 -0.12 -26.88
N LEU A 156 5.34 0.72 -25.90
CA LEU A 156 4.10 1.53 -25.90
C LEU A 156 4.44 3.02 -25.62
N PRO A 157 5.06 3.73 -26.55
CA PRO A 157 5.51 5.10 -26.33
C PRO A 157 4.35 6.09 -26.11
N GLU A 158 3.22 5.94 -26.79
CA GLU A 158 2.06 6.80 -26.63
C GLU A 158 1.41 6.62 -25.25
N ALA A 159 1.22 5.37 -24.80
CA ALA A 159 0.71 5.09 -23.45
C ALA A 159 1.68 5.60 -22.37
N THR A 160 2.99 5.47 -22.62
CA THR A 160 4.01 6.01 -21.73
C THR A 160 3.90 7.53 -21.64
N ALA A 161 3.81 8.23 -22.78
CA ALA A 161 3.69 9.67 -22.80
C ALA A 161 2.42 10.14 -22.07
N SER A 162 1.30 9.45 -22.27
CA SER A 162 0.03 9.76 -21.56
C SER A 162 0.17 9.57 -20.05
N ALA A 163 0.74 8.46 -19.60
CA ALA A 163 0.91 8.19 -18.17
C ALA A 163 1.95 9.09 -17.50
N THR A 164 3.01 9.48 -18.22
CA THR A 164 4.13 10.27 -17.66
C THR A 164 4.02 11.77 -17.94
N GLN A 165 3.09 12.25 -18.76
CA GLN A 165 2.76 13.67 -18.84
C GLN A 165 2.23 14.23 -17.53
N MET A 166 1.70 13.36 -16.69
CA MET A 166 1.31 13.64 -15.31
C MET A 166 2.50 13.57 -14.34
N VAL A 167 3.70 13.28 -14.81
CA VAL A 167 4.92 13.29 -14.00
C VAL A 167 5.57 14.65 -14.13
N TYR A 168 5.65 15.34 -13.05
CA TYR A 168 6.30 16.63 -12.85
C TYR A 168 7.65 16.70 -13.58
N SER A 169 7.80 17.64 -14.52
CA SER A 169 9.08 17.89 -15.19
C SER A 169 10.14 18.34 -14.16
N PRO A 170 11.37 17.78 -14.18
CA PRO A 170 12.41 18.11 -13.19
C PRO A 170 12.88 19.58 -13.20
N ASN A 171 12.41 20.41 -14.12
CA ASN A 171 12.82 21.79 -14.28
C ASN A 171 11.83 22.84 -13.73
N GLN A 172 10.74 22.43 -13.09
CA GLN A 172 9.85 23.36 -12.39
C GLN A 172 10.08 23.24 -10.88
N THR A 173 11.06 23.96 -10.36
CA THR A 173 11.21 24.25 -8.94
C THR A 173 10.09 25.20 -8.51
N THR A 174 8.97 24.67 -8.09
CA THR A 174 8.05 25.40 -7.22
C THR A 174 8.34 24.94 -5.80
N SER A 175 8.93 25.82 -5.00
CA SER A 175 9.02 25.68 -3.56
C SER A 175 7.60 25.55 -3.00
N LEU A 176 7.29 24.39 -2.42
CA LEU A 176 6.12 24.25 -1.56
C LEU A 176 6.37 25.04 -0.28
N PRO A 177 5.37 25.77 0.25
CA PRO A 177 5.46 26.47 1.52
C PRO A 177 5.59 25.52 2.71
#